data_a5b688a4b0287f6a52450c572e33a9b9
#
_entry.id   a5b688a4b0287f6a52450c572e33a9b9
#
_cell.length_a   1.000
_cell.length_b   1.000
_cell.length_c   1.000
_cell.angle_alpha   90.00
_cell.angle_beta   90.00
_cell.angle_gamma   90.00
#
_symmetry.space_group_name_H-M   'P 1'
#
loop_
_entity.id
_entity.type
_entity.pdbx_description
1 polymer ?
#
loop_
_entity_poly.entity_id
_entity_poly.type
_entity_poly.pdbx_seq_one_letter_code
_entity_poly.pdbx_strand_id
1 'polypeptide(L)'
;MMLPYQKNGPAQVFFRIFFDFFFAFFSCKCARLGYSSRMKLNLLSVGADAKTSKGEAFGWLTAILYLAPARQAGRGEVCTHRSVGCTLACLYTAGRGKMSNVQQARIRRTQLFFDDFATFKALLFADIRAFVASCEKQGMRACVRLNGTSDIAWERLGVFAAFPSVQFYDYSKSPIRALQFAKGAMPSNYHLTFSRSESNEAQAIDVLRAGGNVAVVFASILPATWQGFPVVNGDESDLRFLDSRNVVVGLKAKGAGKKDATGFVVA
;
A
#
# COMPACT_ATOMS: atom_id res chain seq x y z
N MET A 1 3.57 53.39 56.41
CA MET A 1 2.58 52.56 55.71
C MET A 1 3.14 52.17 54.37
N MET A 2 3.38 50.93 54.18
CA MET A 2 4.25 50.37 53.09
C MET A 2 3.55 50.39 51.74
N LEU A 3 4.30 50.78 50.70
CA LEU A 3 3.98 50.60 49.28
C LEU A 3 4.52 49.25 48.81
N PRO A 4 3.82 48.50 47.95
CA PRO A 4 4.35 47.22 47.42
C PRO A 4 5.17 47.42 46.15
N TYR A 5 6.22 46.69 46.12
CA TYR A 5 7.24 46.50 45.10
C TYR A 5 6.70 45.78 43.85
N GLN A 6 6.86 46.37 42.67
CA GLN A 6 6.59 45.70 41.38
C GLN A 6 7.88 45.04 40.85
N LYS A 7 7.88 43.73 40.68
CA LYS A 7 8.87 42.98 39.97
C LYS A 7 8.52 42.86 38.50
N ASN A 8 9.30 43.50 37.64
CA ASN A 8 9.33 43.22 36.22
C ASN A 8 10.23 41.98 35.97
N GLY A 9 9.66 40.89 35.45
CA GLY A 9 10.39 39.71 35.02
C GLY A 9 10.71 39.76 33.50
N PRO A 10 11.85 39.22 33.06
CA PRO A 10 12.30 39.28 31.68
C PRO A 10 11.73 38.09 30.88
N ALA A 11 10.69 38.32 30.10
CA ALA A 11 10.09 37.32 29.24
C ALA A 11 9.79 37.83 27.81
N GLN A 12 10.68 38.59 27.21
CA GLN A 12 10.51 39.06 25.83
C GLN A 12 11.78 39.07 24.95
N VAL A 13 12.83 38.38 25.30
CA VAL A 13 14.09 38.36 24.49
C VAL A 13 14.39 36.98 23.88
N PHE A 14 13.57 35.93 24.12
CA PHE A 14 13.91 34.57 23.66
C PHE A 14 13.18 34.11 22.36
N PHE A 15 12.44 34.98 21.66
CA PHE A 15 11.66 34.55 20.49
C PHE A 15 12.17 35.03 19.13
N ARG A 16 13.37 35.65 19.06
CA ARG A 16 13.90 36.21 17.82
C ARG A 16 15.21 35.58 17.29
N ILE A 17 15.77 34.59 17.99
CA ILE A 17 17.03 33.93 17.60
C ILE A 17 16.79 32.51 17.01
N PHE A 18 15.56 31.99 17.03
CA PHE A 18 15.28 30.61 16.55
C PHE A 18 14.83 30.53 15.07
N PHE A 19 14.62 31.66 14.38
CA PHE A 19 14.13 31.65 13.00
C PHE A 19 15.23 31.83 11.93
N ASP A 20 16.41 32.33 12.29
CA ASP A 20 17.50 32.57 11.33
C ASP A 20 18.52 31.41 11.22
N PHE A 21 18.43 30.39 12.05
CA PHE A 21 19.34 29.24 12.00
C PHE A 21 18.82 28.05 11.18
N PHE A 22 17.56 28.09 10.67
CA PHE A 22 16.97 26.98 9.93
C PHE A 22 17.11 27.11 8.40
N PHE A 23 17.59 28.25 7.89
CA PHE A 23 17.74 28.47 6.44
C PHE A 23 19.16 28.35 5.89
N ALA A 24 20.17 28.16 6.74
CA ALA A 24 21.59 28.17 6.33
C ALA A 24 22.24 26.78 6.21
N PHE A 25 21.54 25.67 6.48
CA PHE A 25 22.15 24.33 6.44
C PHE A 25 21.62 23.40 5.33
N PHE A 26 20.82 23.89 4.39
CA PHE A 26 20.35 23.09 3.25
C PHE A 26 20.99 23.45 1.91
N SER A 27 22.14 24.10 1.93
CA SER A 27 22.94 24.29 0.72
C SER A 27 24.25 23.50 0.87
N CYS A 28 24.41 22.54 -0.05
CA CYS A 28 25.67 21.85 -0.33
C CYS A 28 25.96 20.56 0.44
N LYS A 29 25.49 19.43 -0.13
CA LYS A 29 26.26 18.19 -0.38
C LYS A 29 25.43 17.12 -1.11
N CYS A 30 24.68 17.50 -2.15
CA CYS A 30 24.18 16.55 -3.16
C CYS A 30 25.09 16.54 -4.39
N ALA A 31 26.38 16.35 -4.19
CA ALA A 31 27.31 16.14 -5.29
C ALA A 31 28.21 14.95 -4.96
N ARG A 32 27.92 13.83 -5.61
CA ARG A 32 28.76 12.65 -5.88
C ARG A 32 28.17 11.32 -5.38
N LEU A 33 27.03 10.96 -5.89
CA LEU A 33 26.82 9.60 -6.33
C LEU A 33 26.34 9.74 -7.79
N GLY A 34 27.16 9.31 -8.72
CA GLY A 34 26.88 9.40 -10.15
C GLY A 34 25.67 8.56 -10.56
N TYR A 35 24.50 9.01 -10.19
CA TYR A 35 23.25 8.50 -10.76
C TYR A 35 23.12 9.16 -12.13
N SER A 36 23.62 8.44 -13.15
CA SER A 36 23.49 8.83 -14.54
C SER A 36 22.05 9.30 -14.83
N SER A 37 21.91 10.51 -15.31
CA SER A 37 20.66 11.22 -15.61
C SER A 37 19.79 10.60 -16.71
N ARG A 38 19.82 9.29 -16.94
CA ARG A 38 19.19 8.62 -18.09
C ARG A 38 18.09 7.58 -17.79
N MET A 39 17.75 7.28 -16.56
CA MET A 39 16.57 6.43 -16.30
C MET A 39 15.71 7.04 -15.21
N LYS A 40 14.62 7.70 -15.60
CA LYS A 40 13.57 8.11 -14.67
C LYS A 40 12.95 6.83 -14.10
N LEU A 41 13.28 6.48 -12.86
CA LEU A 41 12.71 5.34 -12.16
C LEU A 41 11.32 5.72 -11.66
N ASN A 42 10.29 5.42 -12.43
CA ASN A 42 8.92 5.55 -11.95
C ASN A 42 8.62 4.40 -10.99
N LEU A 43 8.18 4.70 -9.78
CA LEU A 43 7.82 3.70 -8.77
C LEU A 43 6.40 3.19 -9.00
N LEU A 44 5.47 4.09 -9.33
CA LEU A 44 4.07 3.77 -9.56
C LEU A 44 3.82 3.30 -10.99
N SER A 45 2.91 2.35 -11.12
CA SER A 45 2.38 1.85 -12.39
C SER A 45 0.91 2.24 -12.50
N VAL A 46 0.53 2.97 -13.55
CA VAL A 46 -0.84 3.42 -13.83
C VAL A 46 -1.37 2.63 -15.03
N GLY A 47 -2.62 2.16 -14.96
CA GLY A 47 -3.26 1.40 -16.06
C GLY A 47 -2.54 0.09 -16.42
N ALA A 48 -1.73 -0.45 -15.52
CA ALA A 48 -0.85 -1.57 -15.81
C ALA A 48 -1.57 -2.91 -15.89
N ASP A 49 -2.75 -3.04 -15.32
CA ASP A 49 -3.53 -4.27 -15.35
C ASP A 49 -5.03 -4.01 -15.56
N ALA A 50 -5.72 -5.05 -16.07
CA ALA A 50 -7.12 -4.96 -16.48
C ALA A 50 -8.12 -4.66 -15.34
N LYS A 51 -7.73 -4.88 -14.07
CA LYS A 51 -8.62 -4.57 -12.94
C LYS A 51 -8.60 -3.08 -12.59
N THR A 52 -7.45 -2.43 -12.74
CA THR A 52 -7.32 -1.00 -12.44
C THR A 52 -8.03 -0.13 -13.46
N SER A 53 -8.02 -0.52 -14.75
CA SER A 53 -8.78 0.19 -15.79
C SER A 53 -10.30 0.08 -15.62
N LYS A 54 -10.81 -0.96 -14.95
CA LYS A 54 -12.25 -1.05 -14.62
C LYS A 54 -12.70 0.00 -13.59
N GLY A 55 -11.79 0.54 -12.79
CA GLY A 55 -12.09 1.61 -11.84
C GLY A 55 -12.50 2.93 -12.50
N GLU A 56 -12.09 3.15 -13.77
CA GLU A 56 -12.41 4.35 -14.53
C GLU A 56 -13.92 4.54 -14.69
N ALA A 57 -14.68 3.45 -14.87
CA ALA A 57 -16.14 3.48 -14.94
C ALA A 57 -16.81 3.99 -13.65
N PHE A 58 -16.10 3.96 -12.52
CA PHE A 58 -16.53 4.48 -11.21
C PHE A 58 -15.92 5.85 -10.88
N GLY A 59 -15.25 6.50 -11.84
CA GLY A 59 -14.60 7.80 -11.66
C GLY A 59 -13.29 7.74 -10.87
N TRP A 60 -12.60 6.59 -10.82
CA TRP A 60 -11.34 6.42 -10.14
C TRP A 60 -10.22 5.98 -11.07
N LEU A 61 -9.06 6.63 -10.96
CA LEU A 61 -7.81 6.13 -11.53
C LEU A 61 -6.98 5.49 -10.43
N THR A 62 -6.32 4.37 -10.77
CA THR A 62 -5.52 3.61 -9.82
C THR A 62 -4.05 3.60 -10.22
N ALA A 63 -3.18 3.95 -9.27
CA ALA A 63 -1.74 3.75 -9.35
C ALA A 63 -1.29 2.67 -8.38
N ILE A 64 -0.41 1.77 -8.81
CA ILE A 64 0.07 0.66 -7.99
C ILE A 64 1.59 0.67 -7.89
N LEU A 65 2.11 0.50 -6.67
CA LEU A 65 3.50 0.18 -6.42
C LEU A 65 3.70 -1.33 -6.41
N TYR A 66 4.53 -1.83 -7.34
CA TYR A 66 4.93 -3.22 -7.37
C TYR A 66 6.40 -3.37 -6.96
N LEU A 67 6.63 -4.04 -5.84
CA LEU A 67 7.95 -4.49 -5.40
C LEU A 67 8.17 -5.97 -5.75
N ALA A 68 9.42 -6.42 -5.78
CA ALA A 68 9.76 -7.84 -5.90
C ALA A 68 9.33 -8.54 -4.59
N PRO A 69 8.45 -9.57 -4.66
CA PRO A 69 7.88 -10.18 -3.46
C PRO A 69 8.92 -10.96 -2.66
N ALA A 70 8.62 -11.16 -1.39
CA ALA A 70 9.47 -11.91 -0.47
C ALA A 70 10.91 -11.35 -0.45
N ARG A 71 11.90 -12.21 -0.65
CA ARG A 71 13.33 -11.87 -0.71
C ARG A 71 13.92 -11.85 -2.11
N GLN A 72 13.09 -11.78 -3.16
CA GLN A 72 13.56 -11.92 -4.54
C GLN A 72 14.50 -10.80 -5.00
N ALA A 73 14.52 -9.66 -4.31
CA ALA A 73 15.46 -8.58 -4.61
C ALA A 73 16.88 -8.81 -4.05
N GLY A 74 17.12 -9.90 -3.33
CA GLY A 74 18.40 -10.16 -2.66
C GLY A 74 18.66 -9.20 -1.49
N ARG A 75 17.63 -8.57 -0.95
CA ARG A 75 17.62 -7.66 0.20
C ARG A 75 16.68 -8.20 1.27
N GLY A 76 16.11 -7.38 2.11
CA GLY A 76 15.16 -7.76 3.16
C GLY A 76 13.86 -8.40 2.65
N GLU A 77 12.96 -8.70 3.57
CA GLU A 77 11.65 -9.32 3.32
C GLU A 77 10.57 -8.24 3.20
N VAL A 78 9.81 -8.25 2.10
CA VAL A 78 8.68 -7.31 1.89
C VAL A 78 7.30 -7.95 2.09
N CYS A 79 7.24 -9.26 2.39
CA CYS A 79 6.01 -10.03 2.60
C CYS A 79 6.08 -10.84 3.90
N THR A 80 6.18 -10.17 5.04
CA THR A 80 6.47 -10.79 6.36
C THR A 80 5.43 -11.81 6.81
N HIS A 81 4.20 -11.74 6.30
CA HIS A 81 3.09 -12.65 6.65
C HIS A 81 2.74 -13.63 5.51
N ARG A 82 3.64 -13.82 4.52
CA ARG A 82 3.40 -14.79 3.46
C ARG A 82 3.41 -16.23 3.98
N SER A 83 2.52 -17.04 3.42
CA SER A 83 2.50 -18.49 3.60
C SER A 83 3.21 -19.21 2.46
N VAL A 84 3.33 -20.53 2.54
CA VAL A 84 3.85 -21.35 1.44
C VAL A 84 2.96 -21.22 0.20
N GLY A 85 1.65 -21.41 0.34
CA GLY A 85 0.69 -21.29 -0.75
C GLY A 85 0.67 -19.89 -1.36
N CYS A 86 0.69 -18.82 -0.53
CA CYS A 86 0.81 -17.46 -1.01
C CYS A 86 2.07 -17.24 -1.87
N THR A 87 3.19 -17.83 -1.49
CA THR A 87 4.45 -17.72 -2.22
C THR A 87 4.37 -18.45 -3.57
N LEU A 88 3.83 -19.66 -3.60
CA LEU A 88 3.68 -20.47 -4.81
C LEU A 88 2.65 -19.90 -5.78
N ALA A 89 1.52 -19.37 -5.28
CA ALA A 89 0.44 -18.77 -6.06
C ALA A 89 0.66 -17.27 -6.36
N CYS A 90 1.84 -16.71 -6.06
CA CYS A 90 2.09 -15.28 -6.16
C CYS A 90 1.84 -14.74 -7.58
N LEU A 91 1.10 -13.63 -7.67
CA LEU A 91 0.82 -12.92 -8.93
C LEU A 91 2.09 -12.39 -9.63
N TYR A 92 3.23 -12.42 -8.98
CA TYR A 92 4.54 -12.15 -9.59
C TYR A 92 4.83 -13.07 -10.79
N THR A 93 4.28 -14.29 -10.76
CA THR A 93 4.42 -15.30 -11.83
C THR A 93 3.27 -15.26 -12.84
N ALA A 94 2.29 -14.36 -12.69
CA ALA A 94 1.10 -14.30 -13.53
C ALA A 94 1.10 -13.07 -14.47
N GLY A 95 0.49 -13.22 -15.63
CA GLY A 95 0.32 -12.14 -16.60
C GLY A 95 1.64 -11.42 -16.93
N ARG A 96 1.60 -10.08 -16.95
CA ARG A 96 2.79 -9.24 -17.16
C ARG A 96 3.85 -9.40 -16.08
N GLY A 97 3.47 -9.87 -14.87
CA GLY A 97 4.41 -10.09 -13.76
C GLY A 97 5.53 -11.08 -14.09
N LYS A 98 5.30 -12.04 -15.00
CA LYS A 98 6.30 -13.02 -15.43
C LYS A 98 7.35 -12.49 -16.43
N MET A 99 7.15 -11.30 -17.01
CA MET A 99 8.06 -10.71 -17.98
C MET A 99 9.35 -10.26 -17.28
N SER A 100 10.50 -10.59 -17.85
CA SER A 100 11.82 -10.34 -17.25
C SER A 100 12.08 -8.84 -16.98
N ASN A 101 11.71 -7.96 -17.90
CA ASN A 101 11.85 -6.51 -17.74
C ASN A 101 10.98 -5.96 -16.58
N VAL A 102 9.78 -6.51 -16.40
CA VAL A 102 8.89 -6.15 -15.28
C VAL A 102 9.48 -6.64 -13.96
N GLN A 103 9.99 -7.87 -13.93
CA GLN A 103 10.64 -8.42 -12.73
C GLN A 103 11.89 -7.63 -12.35
N GLN A 104 12.75 -7.29 -13.31
CA GLN A 104 13.92 -6.45 -13.09
C GLN A 104 13.55 -5.04 -12.56
N ALA A 105 12.48 -4.43 -13.09
CA ALA A 105 12.01 -3.15 -12.57
C ALA A 105 11.54 -3.25 -11.10
N ARG A 106 10.83 -4.33 -10.74
CA ARG A 106 10.42 -4.58 -9.35
C ARG A 106 11.62 -4.82 -8.43
N ILE A 107 12.63 -5.58 -8.90
CA ILE A 107 13.87 -5.81 -8.15
C ILE A 107 14.58 -4.49 -7.86
N ARG A 108 14.81 -3.64 -8.89
CA ARG A 108 15.45 -2.33 -8.70
C ARG A 108 14.71 -1.43 -7.71
N ARG A 109 13.36 -1.38 -7.79
CA ARG A 109 12.55 -0.62 -6.83
C ARG A 109 12.71 -1.14 -5.40
N THR A 110 12.74 -2.45 -5.24
CA THR A 110 12.90 -3.09 -3.92
C THR A 110 14.30 -2.90 -3.37
N GLN A 111 15.33 -2.97 -4.20
CA GLN A 111 16.71 -2.65 -3.80
C GLN A 111 16.80 -1.21 -3.32
N LEU A 112 16.27 -0.26 -4.07
CA LEU A 112 16.24 1.14 -3.65
C LEU A 112 15.47 1.35 -2.33
N PHE A 113 14.36 0.63 -2.13
CA PHE A 113 13.60 0.68 -0.87
C PHE A 113 14.45 0.28 0.34
N PHE A 114 15.32 -0.73 0.22
CA PHE A 114 16.18 -1.17 1.32
C PHE A 114 17.49 -0.41 1.41
N ASP A 115 18.10 -0.06 0.27
CA ASP A 115 19.44 0.51 0.23
C ASP A 115 19.44 2.04 0.46
N ASP A 116 18.37 2.75 0.02
CA ASP A 116 18.20 4.19 0.22
C ASP A 116 16.71 4.55 0.33
N PHE A 117 16.14 4.31 1.51
CA PHE A 117 14.72 4.60 1.76
C PHE A 117 14.37 6.09 1.65
N ALA A 118 15.30 6.99 1.93
CA ALA A 118 15.07 8.42 1.83
C ALA A 118 14.82 8.83 0.37
N THR A 119 15.67 8.40 -0.55
CA THR A 119 15.50 8.59 -1.98
C THR A 119 14.24 7.88 -2.50
N PHE A 120 14.00 6.64 -2.08
CA PHE A 120 12.79 5.91 -2.45
C PHE A 120 11.53 6.67 -2.04
N LYS A 121 11.45 7.16 -0.79
CA LYS A 121 10.31 7.93 -0.28
C LYS A 121 10.12 9.24 -1.03
N ALA A 122 11.19 9.95 -1.34
CA ALA A 122 11.13 11.19 -2.13
C ALA A 122 10.57 10.95 -3.54
N LEU A 123 11.02 9.89 -4.22
CA LEU A 123 10.50 9.48 -5.54
C LEU A 123 9.03 9.05 -5.46
N LEU A 124 8.66 8.26 -4.44
CA LEU A 124 7.27 7.84 -4.24
C LEU A 124 6.35 9.05 -4.05
N PHE A 125 6.76 10.02 -3.26
CA PHE A 125 5.98 11.24 -3.03
C PHE A 125 5.87 12.09 -4.30
N ALA A 126 6.93 12.17 -5.10
CA ALA A 126 6.90 12.85 -6.40
C ALA A 126 5.95 12.14 -7.38
N ASP A 127 6.00 10.81 -7.45
CA ASP A 127 5.11 10.02 -8.31
C ASP A 127 3.64 10.15 -7.89
N ILE A 128 3.34 10.12 -6.58
CA ILE A 128 1.96 10.32 -6.09
C ILE A 128 1.46 11.71 -6.47
N ARG A 129 2.25 12.78 -6.24
CA ARG A 129 1.86 14.15 -6.63
C ARG A 129 1.59 14.26 -8.13
N ALA A 130 2.47 13.72 -8.96
CA ALA A 130 2.29 13.74 -10.41
C ALA A 130 1.05 12.96 -10.85
N PHE A 131 0.76 11.83 -10.20
CA PHE A 131 -0.42 11.03 -10.45
C PHE A 131 -1.71 11.77 -10.06
N VAL A 132 -1.76 12.40 -8.88
CA VAL A 132 -2.90 13.21 -8.43
C VAL A 132 -3.18 14.35 -9.42
N ALA A 133 -2.15 15.11 -9.80
CA ALA A 133 -2.31 16.19 -10.79
C ALA A 133 -2.80 15.68 -12.16
N SER A 134 -2.43 14.45 -12.54
CA SER A 134 -2.95 13.81 -13.76
C SER A 134 -4.42 13.40 -13.62
N CYS A 135 -4.83 12.91 -12.45
CA CYS A 135 -6.23 12.57 -12.17
C CYS A 135 -7.12 13.83 -12.22
N GLU A 136 -6.69 14.90 -11.56
CA GLU A 136 -7.40 16.19 -11.55
C GLU A 136 -7.65 16.74 -12.96
N LYS A 137 -6.63 16.71 -13.84
CA LYS A 137 -6.76 17.13 -15.25
C LYS A 137 -7.78 16.30 -16.03
N GLN A 138 -8.02 15.06 -15.62
CA GLN A 138 -8.97 14.14 -16.25
C GLN A 138 -10.34 14.14 -15.57
N GLY A 139 -10.55 14.96 -14.53
CA GLY A 139 -11.78 14.96 -13.73
C GLY A 139 -12.00 13.65 -12.95
N MET A 140 -10.91 12.91 -12.65
CA MET A 140 -10.95 11.61 -11.99
C MET A 140 -10.42 11.69 -10.56
N ARG A 141 -10.90 10.81 -9.70
CA ARG A 141 -10.39 10.67 -8.32
C ARG A 141 -9.16 9.75 -8.30
N ALA A 142 -8.16 10.10 -7.50
CA ALA A 142 -6.96 9.32 -7.35
C ALA A 142 -7.09 8.25 -6.27
N CYS A 143 -6.76 6.99 -6.58
CA CYS A 143 -6.52 5.97 -5.56
C CYS A 143 -5.20 5.25 -5.79
N VAL A 144 -4.53 4.89 -4.67
CA VAL A 144 -3.17 4.33 -4.71
C VAL A 144 -3.12 3.03 -3.91
N ARG A 145 -2.54 2.00 -4.51
CA ARG A 145 -2.26 0.70 -3.87
C ARG A 145 -0.75 0.52 -3.74
N LEU A 146 -0.24 0.56 -2.51
CA LEU A 146 1.21 0.49 -2.27
C LEU A 146 1.75 -0.95 -2.10
N ASN A 147 0.87 -1.91 -1.85
CA ASN A 147 1.24 -3.33 -1.73
C ASN A 147 0.71 -4.13 -2.93
N GLY A 148 1.20 -3.86 -4.13
CA GLY A 148 0.84 -4.63 -5.32
C GLY A 148 1.33 -6.09 -5.25
N THR A 149 2.56 -6.31 -4.75
CA THR A 149 3.19 -7.61 -4.51
C THR A 149 4.08 -7.59 -3.25
N SER A 150 3.64 -6.89 -2.21
CA SER A 150 4.30 -6.78 -0.90
C SER A 150 3.26 -6.72 0.21
N ASP A 151 3.68 -6.68 1.48
CA ASP A 151 2.82 -6.50 2.66
C ASP A 151 3.54 -5.61 3.69
N ILE A 152 3.82 -4.36 3.27
CA ILE A 152 4.51 -3.35 4.08
C ILE A 152 3.47 -2.50 4.81
N ALA A 153 3.74 -2.16 6.06
CA ALA A 153 2.88 -1.30 6.89
C ALA A 153 3.12 0.19 6.56
N TRP A 154 2.63 0.66 5.43
CA TRP A 154 2.81 2.02 4.92
C TRP A 154 2.21 3.09 5.84
N GLU A 155 1.19 2.76 6.62
CA GLU A 155 0.61 3.61 7.66
C GLU A 155 1.63 4.08 8.69
N ARG A 156 2.66 3.26 8.97
CA ARG A 156 3.74 3.57 9.92
C ARG A 156 4.83 4.45 9.33
N LEU A 157 4.84 4.61 7.99
CA LEU A 157 5.86 5.36 7.26
C LEU A 157 5.40 6.79 6.91
N GLY A 158 4.21 7.19 7.39
CA GLY A 158 3.66 8.54 7.23
C GLY A 158 3.22 8.89 5.80
N VAL A 159 3.04 7.88 4.91
CA VAL A 159 2.66 8.13 3.52
C VAL A 159 1.22 8.62 3.42
N PHE A 160 0.30 7.99 4.14
CA PHE A 160 -1.13 8.32 4.04
C PHE A 160 -1.44 9.72 4.59
N ALA A 161 -0.80 10.10 5.69
CA ALA A 161 -0.94 11.44 6.27
C ALA A 161 -0.41 12.56 5.36
N ALA A 162 0.59 12.26 4.52
CA ALA A 162 1.15 13.22 3.57
C ALA A 162 0.23 13.51 2.36
N PHE A 163 -0.78 12.66 2.13
CA PHE A 163 -1.71 12.76 0.99
C PHE A 163 -3.16 12.53 1.45
N PRO A 164 -3.75 13.42 2.27
CA PRO A 164 -5.06 13.20 2.87
C PRO A 164 -6.23 13.13 1.86
N SER A 165 -6.07 13.71 0.67
CA SER A 165 -7.07 13.65 -0.41
C SER A 165 -6.98 12.40 -1.29
N VAL A 166 -5.95 11.57 -1.12
CA VAL A 166 -5.77 10.33 -1.88
C VAL A 166 -6.37 9.16 -1.13
N GLN A 167 -7.20 8.36 -1.79
CA GLN A 167 -7.66 7.09 -1.24
C GLN A 167 -6.56 6.04 -1.38
N PHE A 168 -6.07 5.52 -0.27
CA PHE A 168 -5.17 4.36 -0.28
C PHE A 168 -5.95 3.09 0.02
N TYR A 169 -5.50 1.97 -0.57
CA TYR A 169 -6.07 0.66 -0.26
C TYR A 169 -5.05 -0.45 -0.52
N ASP A 170 -5.14 -1.51 0.26
CA ASP A 170 -4.24 -2.65 0.15
C ASP A 170 -4.90 -3.97 0.57
N TYR A 171 -4.19 -5.06 0.27
CA TYR A 171 -4.42 -6.36 0.87
C TYR A 171 -3.29 -6.66 1.85
N SER A 172 -3.60 -7.25 2.99
CA SER A 172 -2.59 -7.67 3.97
C SER A 172 -2.93 -9.04 4.55
N LYS A 173 -1.90 -9.81 4.87
CA LYS A 173 -2.03 -11.04 5.66
C LYS A 173 -1.74 -10.84 7.15
N SER A 174 -1.50 -9.60 7.59
CA SER A 174 -1.33 -9.27 9.00
C SER A 174 -2.69 -9.19 9.71
N PRO A 175 -3.03 -10.11 10.60
CA PRO A 175 -4.31 -10.08 11.30
C PRO A 175 -4.40 -8.87 12.24
N ILE A 176 -3.28 -8.44 12.82
CA ILE A 176 -3.22 -7.25 13.69
C ILE A 176 -3.64 -6.01 12.91
N ARG A 177 -3.07 -5.78 11.73
CA ARG A 177 -3.41 -4.62 10.87
C ARG A 177 -4.88 -4.67 10.43
N ALA A 178 -5.36 -5.85 10.03
CA ALA A 178 -6.75 -6.02 9.59
C ALA A 178 -7.75 -5.76 10.72
N LEU A 179 -7.48 -6.23 11.93
CA LEU A 179 -8.32 -5.96 13.09
C LEU A 179 -8.26 -4.50 13.53
N GLN A 180 -7.10 -3.83 13.45
CA GLN A 180 -6.99 -2.38 13.68
C GLN A 180 -7.83 -1.60 12.68
N PHE A 181 -7.80 -1.96 11.39
CA PHE A 181 -8.63 -1.36 10.36
C PHE A 181 -10.14 -1.59 10.65
N ALA A 182 -10.56 -2.82 10.93
CA ALA A 182 -11.95 -3.15 11.23
C ALA A 182 -12.51 -2.36 12.43
N LYS A 183 -11.65 -2.04 13.41
CA LYS A 183 -11.97 -1.22 14.60
C LYS A 183 -11.86 0.28 14.37
N GLY A 184 -11.55 0.75 13.16
CA GLY A 184 -11.41 2.18 12.84
C GLY A 184 -10.13 2.83 13.38
N ALA A 185 -9.11 2.05 13.73
CA ALA A 185 -7.83 2.54 14.27
C ALA A 185 -6.77 2.80 13.18
N MET A 186 -7.19 2.94 11.93
CA MET A 186 -6.33 3.25 10.78
C MET A 186 -6.68 4.64 10.22
N PRO A 187 -5.79 5.29 9.43
CA PRO A 187 -6.11 6.55 8.76
C PRO A 187 -7.39 6.47 7.92
N SER A 188 -8.21 7.52 7.96
CA SER A 188 -9.53 7.56 7.30
C SER A 188 -9.47 7.41 5.78
N ASN A 189 -8.34 7.79 5.17
CA ASN A 189 -8.08 7.65 3.74
C ASN A 189 -7.41 6.32 3.35
N TYR A 190 -7.43 5.32 4.25
CA TYR A 190 -6.88 4.00 4.00
C TYR A 190 -7.92 2.90 4.17
N HIS A 191 -7.98 1.97 3.21
CA HIS A 191 -8.81 0.77 3.28
C HIS A 191 -7.94 -0.49 3.23
N LEU A 192 -8.21 -1.45 4.11
CA LEU A 192 -7.48 -2.70 4.20
C LEU A 192 -8.41 -3.90 4.07
N THR A 193 -8.13 -4.77 3.10
CA THR A 193 -8.78 -6.07 2.96
C THR A 193 -7.82 -7.15 3.48
N PHE A 194 -8.27 -7.95 4.44
CA PHE A 194 -7.46 -9.08 4.91
C PHE A 194 -7.37 -10.16 3.82
N SER A 195 -6.22 -10.74 3.64
CA SER A 195 -6.02 -11.80 2.63
C SER A 195 -5.87 -13.15 3.29
N ARG A 196 -6.86 -14.02 3.10
CA ARG A 196 -6.83 -15.40 3.60
C ARG A 196 -5.69 -16.20 2.97
N SER A 197 -5.12 -17.10 3.72
CA SER A 197 -4.18 -18.13 3.28
C SER A 197 -4.49 -19.46 3.99
N GLU A 198 -3.82 -20.54 3.59
CA GLU A 198 -3.98 -21.87 4.19
C GLU A 198 -3.66 -21.92 5.70
N SER A 199 -2.97 -20.92 6.22
CA SER A 199 -2.51 -20.91 7.61
C SER A 199 -3.17 -19.85 8.50
N ASN A 200 -4.12 -19.02 7.97
CA ASN A 200 -4.70 -17.91 8.73
C ASN A 200 -6.23 -17.86 8.66
N GLU A 201 -6.91 -18.98 8.42
CA GLU A 201 -8.36 -19.01 8.23
C GLU A 201 -9.14 -18.58 9.48
N ALA A 202 -8.69 -19.00 10.67
CA ALA A 202 -9.30 -18.56 11.93
C ALA A 202 -9.27 -17.03 12.07
N GLN A 203 -8.12 -16.42 11.80
CA GLN A 203 -7.96 -14.97 11.82
C GLN A 203 -8.81 -14.27 10.74
N ALA A 204 -9.01 -14.90 9.58
CA ALA A 204 -9.91 -14.38 8.53
C ALA A 204 -11.35 -14.28 9.04
N ILE A 205 -11.83 -15.31 9.74
CA ILE A 205 -13.16 -15.32 10.37
C ILE A 205 -13.26 -14.24 11.45
N ASP A 206 -12.23 -14.07 12.29
CA ASP A 206 -12.20 -13.02 13.31
C ASP A 206 -12.26 -11.60 12.70
N VAL A 207 -11.56 -11.38 11.59
CA VAL A 207 -11.62 -10.09 10.86
C VAL A 207 -13.02 -9.84 10.31
N LEU A 208 -13.68 -10.85 9.72
CA LEU A 208 -15.06 -10.74 9.24
C LEU A 208 -16.00 -10.40 10.41
N ARG A 209 -15.92 -11.12 11.52
CA ARG A 209 -16.73 -10.87 12.72
C ARG A 209 -16.52 -9.45 13.30
N ALA A 210 -15.31 -8.92 13.17
CA ALA A 210 -14.99 -7.54 13.58
C ALA A 210 -15.46 -6.46 12.59
N GLY A 211 -16.07 -6.84 11.47
CA GLY A 211 -16.57 -5.89 10.47
C GLY A 211 -15.60 -5.57 9.34
N GLY A 212 -14.49 -6.27 9.25
CA GLY A 212 -13.55 -6.16 8.13
C GLY A 212 -13.93 -7.04 6.94
N ASN A 213 -13.29 -6.81 5.79
CA ASN A 213 -13.45 -7.60 4.58
C ASN A 213 -12.28 -8.55 4.40
N VAL A 214 -12.54 -9.74 3.83
CA VAL A 214 -11.54 -10.78 3.64
C VAL A 214 -11.50 -11.23 2.19
N ALA A 215 -10.34 -11.17 1.55
CA ALA A 215 -10.12 -11.74 0.23
C ALA A 215 -9.81 -13.24 0.34
N VAL A 216 -10.56 -14.03 -0.41
CA VAL A 216 -10.40 -15.48 -0.53
C VAL A 216 -10.23 -15.86 -2.00
N VAL A 217 -9.24 -16.69 -2.31
CA VAL A 217 -9.01 -17.19 -3.66
C VAL A 217 -9.73 -18.53 -3.81
N PHE A 218 -10.64 -18.60 -4.77
CA PHE A 218 -11.39 -19.82 -5.12
C PHE A 218 -10.86 -20.43 -6.42
N ALA A 219 -11.00 -21.75 -6.57
CA ALA A 219 -10.48 -22.47 -7.72
C ALA A 219 -11.10 -21.99 -9.04
N SER A 220 -12.44 -21.92 -9.12
CA SER A 220 -13.16 -21.56 -10.36
C SER A 220 -14.46 -20.79 -10.11
N ILE A 221 -15.36 -21.33 -9.27
CA ILE A 221 -16.68 -20.77 -9.01
C ILE A 221 -16.64 -20.00 -7.69
N LEU A 222 -17.25 -18.82 -7.66
CA LEU A 222 -17.45 -18.10 -6.41
C LEU A 222 -18.74 -18.58 -5.75
N PRO A 223 -18.69 -19.12 -4.51
CA PRO A 223 -19.89 -19.51 -3.80
C PRO A 223 -20.70 -18.27 -3.38
N ALA A 224 -21.96 -18.41 -3.07
CA ALA A 224 -22.80 -17.33 -2.55
C ALA A 224 -22.33 -16.87 -1.17
N THR A 225 -21.84 -17.81 -0.35
CA THR A 225 -21.29 -17.54 1.00
C THR A 225 -20.03 -18.35 1.25
N TRP A 226 -19.16 -17.83 2.12
CA TRP A 226 -18.02 -18.56 2.68
C TRP A 226 -17.97 -18.32 4.19
N GLN A 227 -17.91 -19.40 4.97
CA GLN A 227 -17.94 -19.36 6.45
C GLN A 227 -19.13 -18.53 7.01
N GLY A 228 -20.30 -18.59 6.31
CA GLY A 228 -21.51 -17.85 6.67
C GLY A 228 -21.55 -16.37 6.26
N PHE A 229 -20.51 -15.86 5.60
CA PHE A 229 -20.46 -14.48 5.13
C PHE A 229 -20.70 -14.39 3.61
N PRO A 230 -21.37 -13.33 3.12
CA PRO A 230 -21.66 -13.18 1.70
C PRO A 230 -20.37 -12.99 0.88
N VAL A 231 -20.31 -13.59 -0.30
CA VAL A 231 -19.18 -13.47 -1.24
C VAL A 231 -19.54 -12.50 -2.33
N VAL A 232 -18.71 -11.45 -2.48
CA VAL A 232 -18.79 -10.51 -3.61
C VAL A 232 -17.71 -10.82 -4.63
N ASN A 233 -17.98 -10.53 -5.91
CA ASN A 233 -17.04 -10.80 -6.99
C ASN A 233 -15.90 -9.76 -7.03
N GLY A 234 -14.77 -10.08 -6.45
CA GLY A 234 -13.59 -9.22 -6.43
C GLY A 234 -12.84 -9.12 -7.76
N ASP A 235 -13.27 -9.83 -8.81
CA ASP A 235 -12.71 -9.73 -10.17
C ASP A 235 -13.39 -8.65 -11.03
N GLU A 236 -14.51 -8.08 -10.58
CA GLU A 236 -15.21 -6.99 -11.27
C GLU A 236 -14.48 -5.66 -11.16
N SER A 237 -13.94 -5.36 -10.01
CA SER A 237 -13.20 -4.12 -9.72
C SER A 237 -12.06 -4.40 -8.75
N ASP A 238 -11.09 -3.50 -8.64
CA ASP A 238 -10.06 -3.51 -7.59
C ASP A 238 -10.32 -2.46 -6.49
N LEU A 239 -11.41 -1.70 -6.57
CA LEU A 239 -11.75 -0.60 -5.65
C LEU A 239 -12.39 -1.14 -4.36
N ARG A 240 -11.57 -1.81 -3.52
CA ARG A 240 -12.03 -2.50 -2.31
C ARG A 240 -12.69 -1.60 -1.27
N PHE A 241 -12.36 -0.30 -1.29
CA PHE A 241 -12.97 0.70 -0.40
C PHE A 241 -14.44 1.05 -0.77
N LEU A 242 -14.95 0.55 -1.90
CA LEU A 242 -16.34 0.65 -2.28
C LEU A 242 -17.16 -0.58 -1.90
N ASP A 243 -16.51 -1.66 -1.45
CA ASP A 243 -17.22 -2.89 -1.04
C ASP A 243 -18.00 -2.64 0.26
N SER A 244 -19.11 -3.35 0.43
CA SER A 244 -19.83 -3.42 1.71
C SER A 244 -18.93 -4.00 2.81
N ARG A 245 -19.25 -3.74 4.05
CA ARG A 245 -18.54 -4.34 5.20
C ARG A 245 -18.98 -5.77 5.42
N ASN A 246 -18.15 -6.58 6.08
CA ASN A 246 -18.39 -7.97 6.44
C ASN A 246 -18.62 -8.89 5.22
N VAL A 247 -17.92 -8.63 4.14
CA VAL A 247 -18.00 -9.46 2.93
C VAL A 247 -16.70 -10.18 2.65
N VAL A 248 -16.85 -11.33 2.03
CA VAL A 248 -15.75 -12.07 1.43
C VAL A 248 -15.55 -11.59 -0.01
N VAL A 249 -14.37 -11.05 -0.28
CA VAL A 249 -13.96 -10.67 -1.65
C VAL A 249 -13.47 -11.91 -2.37
N GLY A 250 -14.34 -12.55 -3.12
CA GLY A 250 -14.03 -13.74 -3.89
C GLY A 250 -13.16 -13.42 -5.11
N LEU A 251 -12.05 -14.09 -5.22
CA LEU A 251 -11.09 -13.98 -6.32
C LEU A 251 -10.90 -15.34 -6.97
N LYS A 252 -10.87 -15.39 -8.31
CA LYS A 252 -10.58 -16.65 -9.02
C LYS A 252 -9.07 -16.88 -9.12
N ALA A 253 -8.66 -18.13 -8.93
CA ALA A 253 -7.25 -18.54 -9.03
C ALA A 253 -6.66 -18.18 -10.40
N LYS A 254 -5.45 -17.58 -10.39
CA LYS A 254 -4.72 -17.15 -11.59
C LYS A 254 -3.27 -17.68 -11.58
N GLY A 255 -2.69 -17.80 -12.77
CA GLY A 255 -1.30 -18.25 -12.91
C GLY A 255 -1.05 -19.59 -12.22
N ALA A 256 0.01 -19.66 -11.42
CA ALA A 256 0.38 -20.85 -10.66
C ALA A 256 -0.67 -21.26 -9.62
N GLY A 257 -1.49 -20.32 -9.10
CA GLY A 257 -2.56 -20.61 -8.17
C GLY A 257 -3.61 -21.59 -8.70
N LYS A 258 -3.76 -21.74 -10.03
CA LYS A 258 -4.67 -22.74 -10.63
C LYS A 258 -4.25 -24.20 -10.36
N LYS A 259 -2.99 -24.39 -9.95
CA LYS A 259 -2.41 -25.71 -9.62
C LYS A 259 -2.08 -25.81 -8.13
N ASP A 260 -2.69 -24.95 -7.30
CA ASP A 260 -2.44 -24.98 -5.87
C ASP A 260 -2.90 -26.30 -5.24
N ALA A 261 -2.02 -26.85 -4.41
CA ALA A 261 -2.28 -28.04 -3.61
C ALA A 261 -2.00 -27.79 -2.12
N THR A 262 -1.79 -26.53 -1.74
CA THR A 262 -1.45 -26.16 -0.34
C THR A 262 -2.68 -25.83 0.50
N GLY A 263 -3.85 -25.60 -0.15
CA GLY A 263 -5.05 -25.09 0.48
C GLY A 263 -5.11 -23.54 0.53
N PHE A 264 -4.18 -22.85 -0.13
CA PHE A 264 -4.27 -21.41 -0.34
C PHE A 264 -5.49 -21.06 -1.20
N VAL A 265 -5.74 -21.84 -2.25
CA VAL A 265 -6.94 -21.79 -3.07
C VAL A 265 -8.00 -22.69 -2.46
N VAL A 266 -9.18 -22.12 -2.23
CA VAL A 266 -10.36 -22.85 -1.74
C VAL A 266 -11.05 -23.52 -2.92
N ALA A 267 -11.48 -24.78 -2.74
CA ALA A 267 -12.16 -25.59 -3.76
C ALA A 267 -13.55 -25.04 -4.12
#